data_cab6d583e696866757f7ba470c9b7239
#
_entry.id   cab6d583e696866757f7ba470c9b7239
#
_cell.length_a   1.000
_cell.length_b   1.000
_cell.length_c   1.000
_cell.angle_alpha   90.00
_cell.angle_beta   90.00
_cell.angle_gamma   90.00
#
_symmetry.space_group_name_H-M   'P 1'
#
loop_
_entity.id
_entity.type
_entity.pdbx_description
1 polymer ?
#
loop_
_entity_poly.entity_id
_entity_poly.type
_entity_poly.pdbx_seq_one_letter_code
_entity_poly.pdbx_strand_id
1 'polypeptide(L)'
;MSIERNTLKISIEQVAQDLFPILKALGNPKRFSLLIVLLDGPCSFQKLLSHTHLQKTALANHLTHLAQVNLIQKPDYGFYDLTIDGTEYLRALYRTWKQSMTAQQKTLQSVQSRPMSSGFIKKLLHQE
;
A
#
# COMPACT_ATOMS: atom_id res chain seq x y z
N MET A 1 -20.97 18.15 10.17
CA MET A 1 -20.91 16.81 9.56
C MET A 1 -21.46 16.81 8.14
N SER A 2 -22.73 17.22 7.93
CA SER A 2 -23.32 17.21 6.58
C SER A 2 -22.62 18.15 5.60
N ILE A 3 -22.19 19.34 6.06
CA ILE A 3 -21.46 20.31 5.22
C ILE A 3 -20.11 19.71 4.81
N GLU A 4 -19.41 19.13 5.76
CA GLU A 4 -18.09 18.50 5.52
C GLU A 4 -18.22 17.32 4.55
N ARG A 5 -19.22 16.48 4.74
CA ARG A 5 -19.48 15.33 3.85
C ARG A 5 -19.86 15.79 2.45
N ASN A 6 -20.63 16.85 2.33
CA ASN A 6 -21.01 17.40 1.03
C ASN A 6 -19.80 17.99 0.31
N THR A 7 -18.93 18.69 1.02
CA THR A 7 -17.69 19.25 0.46
C THR A 7 -16.79 18.11 -0.04
N LEU A 8 -16.66 17.05 0.75
CA LEU A 8 -15.89 15.88 0.37
C LEU A 8 -16.46 15.23 -0.89
N LYS A 9 -17.78 15.09 -0.96
CA LYS A 9 -18.45 14.51 -2.13
C LYS A 9 -18.10 15.28 -3.39
N ILE A 10 -18.23 16.61 -3.36
CA ILE A 10 -17.92 17.46 -4.50
C ILE A 10 -16.45 17.32 -4.90
N SER A 11 -15.56 17.34 -3.93
CA SER A 11 -14.11 17.21 -4.18
C SER A 11 -13.76 15.88 -4.81
N ILE A 12 -14.30 14.78 -4.28
CA ILE A 12 -14.04 13.44 -4.80
C ILE A 12 -14.61 13.28 -6.20
N GLU A 13 -15.84 13.79 -6.45
CA GLU A 13 -16.44 13.72 -7.77
C GLU A 13 -15.56 14.40 -8.83
N GLN A 14 -14.89 15.50 -8.48
CA GLN A 14 -14.02 16.22 -9.39
C GLN A 14 -12.78 15.43 -9.81
N VAL A 15 -12.29 14.53 -8.95
CA VAL A 15 -11.04 13.78 -9.20
C VAL A 15 -11.28 12.28 -9.39
N ALA A 16 -12.52 11.83 -9.36
CA ALA A 16 -12.83 10.40 -9.37
C ALA A 16 -12.24 9.68 -10.58
N GLN A 17 -12.31 10.29 -11.76
CA GLN A 17 -11.77 9.69 -12.97
C GLN A 17 -10.25 9.53 -12.90
N ASP A 18 -9.58 10.44 -12.25
CA ASP A 18 -8.12 10.36 -12.05
C ASP A 18 -7.76 9.33 -10.98
N LEU A 19 -8.63 9.14 -9.99
CA LEU A 19 -8.39 8.18 -8.92
C LEU A 19 -8.63 6.73 -9.33
N PHE A 20 -9.56 6.46 -10.23
CA PHE A 20 -9.90 5.08 -10.60
C PHE A 20 -8.70 4.24 -11.03
N PRO A 21 -7.80 4.71 -11.92
CA PRO A 21 -6.64 3.92 -12.28
C PRO A 21 -5.69 3.66 -11.12
N ILE A 22 -5.56 4.61 -10.22
CA ILE A 22 -4.71 4.48 -9.03
C ILE A 22 -5.30 3.44 -8.08
N LEU A 23 -6.61 3.52 -7.82
CA LEU A 23 -7.30 2.55 -6.97
C LEU A 23 -7.22 1.14 -7.55
N LYS A 24 -7.36 1.01 -8.86
CA LYS A 24 -7.23 -0.27 -9.53
C LYS A 24 -5.83 -0.85 -9.38
N ALA A 25 -4.81 0.00 -9.50
CA ALA A 25 -3.43 -0.43 -9.32
C ALA A 25 -3.16 -0.88 -7.88
N LEU A 26 -3.61 -0.09 -6.91
CA LEU A 26 -3.41 -0.39 -5.49
C LEU A 26 -4.20 -1.62 -5.03
N GLY A 27 -5.35 -1.88 -5.65
CA GLY A 27 -6.23 -2.97 -5.24
C GLY A 27 -5.80 -4.35 -5.70
N ASN A 28 -4.76 -4.47 -6.49
CA ASN A 28 -4.24 -5.76 -6.92
C ASN A 28 -3.19 -6.26 -5.91
N PRO A 29 -3.37 -7.46 -5.32
CA PRO A 29 -2.45 -7.94 -4.28
C PRO A 29 -1.00 -8.05 -4.72
N LYS A 30 -0.76 -8.46 -5.96
CA LYS A 30 0.61 -8.62 -6.46
C LYS A 30 1.28 -7.26 -6.65
N ARG A 31 0.55 -6.28 -7.21
CA ARG A 31 1.07 -4.92 -7.34
C ARG A 31 1.30 -4.28 -5.98
N PHE A 32 0.38 -4.49 -5.05
CA PHE A 32 0.53 -3.96 -3.69
C PHE A 32 1.77 -4.54 -3.02
N SER A 33 2.02 -5.84 -3.19
CA SER A 33 3.23 -6.48 -2.67
C SER A 33 4.51 -5.89 -3.25
N LEU A 34 4.50 -5.55 -4.54
CA LEU A 34 5.64 -4.89 -5.17
C LEU A 34 5.92 -3.53 -4.53
N LEU A 35 4.88 -2.76 -4.26
CA LEU A 35 5.04 -1.46 -3.59
C LEU A 35 5.65 -1.62 -2.20
N ILE A 36 5.24 -2.65 -1.47
CA ILE A 36 5.79 -2.93 -0.14
C ILE A 36 7.29 -3.25 -0.23
N VAL A 37 7.69 -4.08 -1.18
CA VAL A 37 9.11 -4.41 -1.37
C VAL A 37 9.91 -3.15 -1.66
N LEU A 38 9.37 -2.25 -2.47
CA LEU A 38 10.06 -1.01 -2.85
C LEU A 38 10.20 -0.01 -1.70
N LEU A 39 9.50 -0.21 -0.60
CA LEU A 39 9.72 0.61 0.61
C LEU A 39 11.13 0.44 1.17
N ASP A 40 11.80 -0.67 0.87
CA ASP A 40 13.21 -0.87 1.27
C ASP A 40 14.19 -0.07 0.43
N GLY A 41 13.74 0.54 -0.65
CA GLY A 41 14.57 1.32 -1.55
C GLY A 41 14.57 0.77 -2.97
N PRO A 42 15.35 1.37 -3.87
CA PRO A 42 15.41 0.93 -5.27
C PRO A 42 15.76 -0.55 -5.40
N CYS A 43 15.08 -1.25 -6.29
CA CYS A 43 15.29 -2.67 -6.54
C CYS A 43 15.47 -2.93 -8.02
N SER A 44 16.37 -3.87 -8.33
CA SER A 44 16.51 -4.36 -9.71
C SER A 44 15.35 -5.27 -10.09
N PHE A 45 15.14 -5.43 -11.38
CA PHE A 45 14.14 -6.36 -11.90
C PHE A 45 14.37 -7.78 -11.36
N GLN A 46 15.62 -8.23 -11.33
CA GLN A 46 15.98 -9.56 -10.85
C GLN A 46 15.62 -9.75 -9.37
N LYS A 47 15.89 -8.73 -8.55
CA LYS A 47 15.56 -8.79 -7.13
C LYS A 47 14.05 -8.84 -6.92
N LEU A 48 13.30 -8.04 -7.67
CA LEU A 48 11.83 -8.07 -7.63
C LEU A 48 11.30 -9.42 -8.08
N LEU A 49 11.90 -10.01 -9.11
CA LEU A 49 11.50 -11.30 -9.63
C LEU A 49 11.69 -12.40 -8.56
N SER A 50 12.83 -12.40 -7.89
CA SER A 50 13.09 -13.40 -6.85
C SER A 50 12.22 -13.23 -5.61
N HIS A 51 11.86 -11.99 -5.26
CA HIS A 51 11.00 -11.73 -4.09
C HIS A 51 9.53 -12.10 -4.33
N THR A 52 9.04 -11.91 -5.55
CA THR A 52 7.62 -12.04 -5.84
C THR A 52 7.23 -13.41 -6.38
N HIS A 53 8.20 -14.18 -6.86
CA HIS A 53 7.97 -15.47 -7.52
C HIS A 53 7.04 -15.36 -8.74
N LEU A 54 6.93 -14.18 -9.31
CA LEU A 54 6.16 -13.95 -10.52
C LEU A 54 6.96 -14.37 -11.74
N GLN A 55 6.26 -14.67 -12.82
CA GLN A 55 6.91 -14.85 -14.11
C GLN A 55 7.36 -13.49 -14.65
N LYS A 56 8.38 -13.49 -15.49
CA LYS A 56 8.97 -12.25 -16.03
C LYS A 56 7.94 -11.37 -16.71
N THR A 57 7.07 -11.96 -17.53
CA THR A 57 6.04 -11.20 -18.25
C THR A 57 5.04 -10.56 -17.29
N ALA A 58 4.61 -11.31 -16.28
CA ALA A 58 3.67 -10.80 -15.29
C ALA A 58 4.28 -9.66 -14.49
N LEU A 59 5.53 -9.82 -14.05
CA LEU A 59 6.23 -8.77 -13.32
C LEU A 59 6.37 -7.50 -14.17
N ALA A 60 6.81 -7.66 -15.43
CA ALA A 60 6.94 -6.52 -16.36
C ALA A 60 5.62 -5.79 -16.53
N ASN A 61 4.52 -6.52 -16.69
CA ASN A 61 3.19 -5.92 -16.84
C ASN A 61 2.76 -5.16 -15.59
N HIS A 62 2.98 -5.73 -14.42
CA HIS A 62 2.64 -5.05 -13.16
C HIS A 62 3.47 -3.78 -12.97
N LEU A 63 4.77 -3.84 -13.27
CA LEU A 63 5.64 -2.67 -13.15
C LEU A 63 5.24 -1.57 -14.13
N THR A 64 4.91 -1.94 -15.38
CA THR A 64 4.42 -0.99 -16.36
C THR A 64 3.15 -0.30 -15.88
N HIS A 65 2.21 -1.07 -15.34
CA HIS A 65 0.95 -0.52 -14.82
C HIS A 65 1.20 0.46 -13.68
N LEU A 66 2.06 0.09 -12.74
CA LEU A 66 2.39 0.96 -11.61
C LEU A 66 3.09 2.26 -12.06
N ALA A 67 3.96 2.16 -13.05
CA ALA A 67 4.63 3.33 -13.61
C ALA A 67 3.66 4.26 -14.33
N GLN A 68 2.69 3.71 -15.05
CA GLN A 68 1.68 4.50 -15.75
C GLN A 68 0.83 5.35 -14.82
N VAL A 69 0.58 4.88 -13.62
CA VAL A 69 -0.18 5.64 -12.62
C VAL A 69 0.71 6.42 -11.66
N ASN A 70 1.99 6.53 -11.99
CA ASN A 70 2.98 7.33 -11.26
C ASN A 70 3.19 6.88 -9.80
N LEU A 71 3.05 5.59 -9.53
CA LEU A 71 3.35 5.06 -8.19
C LEU A 71 4.81 4.60 -8.08
N ILE A 72 5.41 4.23 -9.20
CA ILE A 72 6.83 3.87 -9.26
C ILE A 72 7.52 4.60 -10.42
N GLN A 73 8.83 4.60 -10.37
CA GLN A 73 9.69 5.21 -11.40
C GLN A 73 10.94 4.35 -11.60
N LYS A 74 11.67 4.65 -12.67
CA LYS A 74 12.97 4.04 -12.95
C LYS A 74 14.04 5.09 -12.73
N PRO A 75 14.66 5.16 -11.53
CA PRO A 75 15.71 6.15 -11.32
C PRO A 75 16.95 5.88 -12.17
N ASP A 76 17.24 4.60 -12.43
CA ASP A 76 18.35 4.15 -13.26
C ASP A 76 17.91 2.98 -14.11
N TYR A 77 18.70 2.66 -15.14
CA TYR A 77 18.44 1.53 -16.00
C TYR A 77 18.39 0.23 -15.19
N GLY A 78 17.28 -0.50 -15.33
CA GLY A 78 17.08 -1.77 -14.67
C GLY A 78 16.68 -1.69 -13.20
N PHE A 79 16.53 -0.49 -12.65
CA PHE A 79 16.09 -0.30 -11.28
C PHE A 79 14.74 0.37 -11.21
N TYR A 80 13.97 0.00 -10.19
CA TYR A 80 12.64 0.56 -9.92
C TYR A 80 12.61 1.09 -8.50
N ASP A 81 11.85 2.15 -8.29
CA ASP A 81 11.69 2.77 -6.97
C ASP A 81 10.31 3.39 -6.85
N LEU A 82 9.88 3.61 -5.62
CA LEU A 82 8.65 4.35 -5.37
C LEU A 82 8.84 5.81 -5.77
N THR A 83 7.79 6.41 -6.31
CA THR A 83 7.71 7.86 -6.41
C THR A 83 7.34 8.43 -5.05
N ILE A 84 7.40 9.78 -4.94
CA ILE A 84 6.85 10.47 -3.77
C ILE A 84 5.37 10.12 -3.62
N ASP A 85 4.62 10.14 -4.73
CA ASP A 85 3.20 9.80 -4.73
C ASP A 85 2.95 8.39 -4.23
N GLY A 86 3.73 7.40 -4.73
CA GLY A 86 3.59 6.02 -4.29
C GLY A 86 3.78 5.86 -2.79
N THR A 87 4.79 6.51 -2.24
CA THR A 87 5.07 6.48 -0.81
C THR A 87 3.91 7.12 -0.03
N GLU A 88 3.41 8.27 -0.52
CA GLU A 88 2.34 9.00 0.18
C GLU A 88 1.01 8.24 0.15
N TYR A 89 0.68 7.56 -0.95
CA TYR A 89 -0.52 6.71 -0.97
C TYR A 89 -0.40 5.58 0.06
N LEU A 90 0.75 4.93 0.15
CA LEU A 90 0.96 3.86 1.14
C LEU A 90 0.85 4.40 2.57
N ARG A 91 1.45 5.56 2.81
CA ARG A 91 1.39 6.22 4.12
C ARG A 91 -0.04 6.55 4.51
N ALA A 92 -0.81 7.12 3.57
CA ALA A 92 -2.20 7.49 3.81
C ALA A 92 -3.08 6.26 4.09
N LEU A 93 -2.87 5.19 3.34
CA LEU A 93 -3.60 3.94 3.54
C LEU A 93 -3.33 3.36 4.93
N TYR A 94 -2.06 3.30 5.33
CA TYR A 94 -1.71 2.76 6.64
C TYR A 94 -2.28 3.63 7.76
N ARG A 95 -2.13 4.95 7.65
CA ARG A 95 -2.64 5.88 8.66
C ARG A 95 -4.14 5.72 8.84
N THR A 96 -4.88 5.68 7.74
CA THR A 96 -6.33 5.52 7.77
C THR A 96 -6.74 4.16 8.32
N TRP A 97 -6.08 3.10 7.87
CA TRP A 97 -6.34 1.76 8.39
C TRP A 97 -6.14 1.69 9.90
N LYS A 98 -4.99 2.20 10.38
CA LYS A 98 -4.63 2.16 11.80
C LYS A 98 -5.68 2.82 12.68
N GLN A 99 -6.31 3.89 12.19
CA GLN A 99 -7.32 4.65 12.91
C GLN A 99 -8.74 4.16 12.64
N SER A 100 -8.91 3.19 11.75
CA SER A 100 -10.25 2.72 11.37
C SER A 100 -10.89 1.92 12.50
N MET A 101 -12.23 1.89 12.48
CA MET A 101 -13.01 1.06 13.43
C MET A 101 -12.65 -0.42 13.28
N THR A 102 -12.47 -0.87 12.04
CA THR A 102 -12.12 -2.27 11.76
C THR A 102 -10.79 -2.67 12.40
N ALA A 103 -9.76 -1.83 12.26
CA ALA A 103 -8.46 -2.10 12.85
C ALA A 103 -8.51 -2.09 14.37
N GLN A 104 -9.24 -1.13 14.96
CA GLN A 104 -9.40 -1.04 16.40
C GLN A 104 -10.14 -2.24 16.97
N GLN A 105 -11.21 -2.68 16.32
CA GLN A 105 -11.95 -3.86 16.70
C GLN A 105 -11.10 -5.12 16.62
N LYS A 106 -10.31 -5.25 15.57
CA LYS A 106 -9.43 -6.40 15.36
C LYS A 106 -8.37 -6.49 16.45
N THR A 107 -7.76 -5.38 16.80
CA THR A 107 -6.78 -5.31 17.89
C THR A 107 -7.40 -5.68 19.22
N LEU A 108 -8.59 -5.12 19.53
CA LEU A 108 -9.30 -5.40 20.74
C LEU A 108 -9.66 -6.88 20.89
N GLN A 109 -10.17 -7.49 19.81
CA GLN A 109 -10.49 -8.91 19.78
C GLN A 109 -9.25 -9.78 20.04
N SER A 110 -8.12 -9.42 19.43
CA SER A 110 -6.86 -10.14 19.65
C SER A 110 -6.42 -10.09 21.12
N VAL A 111 -6.57 -8.93 21.76
CA VAL A 111 -6.24 -8.77 23.18
C VAL A 111 -7.20 -9.54 24.08
N GLN A 112 -8.50 -9.53 23.76
CA GLN A 112 -9.53 -10.17 24.57
C GLN A 112 -9.55 -11.70 24.42
N SER A 113 -9.22 -12.21 23.24
CA SER A 113 -9.37 -13.63 22.94
C SER A 113 -8.17 -14.49 23.32
N ARG A 114 -7.06 -13.90 23.80
CA ARG A 114 -5.84 -14.64 24.13
C ARG A 114 -5.27 -14.22 25.47
N PRO A 115 -4.79 -15.21 26.26
CA PRO A 115 -4.03 -14.86 27.46
C PRO A 115 -2.78 -14.08 27.05
N MET A 116 -2.50 -12.99 27.76
CA MET A 116 -1.35 -12.16 27.45
C MET A 116 -0.08 -12.77 28.03
N SER A 117 0.77 -13.31 27.18
CA SER A 117 2.12 -13.70 27.54
C SER A 117 3.07 -12.53 27.31
N SER A 118 4.25 -12.56 27.94
CA SER A 118 5.26 -11.53 27.69
C SER A 118 5.67 -11.46 26.22
N GLY A 119 5.74 -12.62 25.55
CA GLY A 119 6.03 -12.66 24.11
C GLY A 119 4.94 -12.03 23.28
N PHE A 120 3.67 -12.26 23.64
CA PHE A 120 2.54 -11.68 22.93
C PHE A 120 2.49 -10.16 23.11
N ILE A 121 2.71 -9.68 24.31
CA ILE A 121 2.77 -8.24 24.60
C ILE A 121 3.88 -7.59 23.80
N LYS A 122 5.06 -8.21 23.79
CA LYS A 122 6.20 -7.72 23.04
C LYS A 122 5.91 -7.63 21.55
N LYS A 123 5.24 -8.63 21.00
CA LYS A 123 4.83 -8.65 19.59
C LYS A 123 3.85 -7.52 19.28
N LEU A 124 2.87 -7.27 20.15
CA LEU A 124 1.94 -6.16 19.98
C LEU A 124 2.65 -4.82 19.94
N LEU A 125 3.60 -4.61 20.84
CA LEU A 125 4.35 -3.35 20.93
C LEU A 125 5.23 -3.11 19.70
N HIS A 126 5.63 -4.15 19.00
CA HIS A 126 6.47 -4.06 17.82
C HIS A 126 5.70 -4.05 16.50
N GLN A 127 4.38 -4.04 16.53
CA GLN A 127 3.55 -4.02 15.33
C GLN A 127 3.29 -2.61 14.77
N GLU A 128 4.00 -1.64 15.23
CA GLU A 128 3.83 -0.28 14.71
C GLU A 128 4.66 -0.01 13.46
#